data_dfa7b3045d1108b9c6e9e588ddf5fe95
#
_entry.id   dfa7b3045d1108b9c6e9e588ddf5fe95
#
_cell.length_a   1.000
_cell.length_b   1.000
_cell.length_c   1.000
_cell.angle_alpha   90.00
_cell.angle_beta   90.00
_cell.angle_gamma   90.00
#
_symmetry.space_group_name_H-M   'P 1'
#
loop_
_entity.id
_entity.type
_entity.pdbx_description
1 polymer ?
#
loop_
_entity_poly.entity_id
_entity_poly.type
_entity_poly.pdbx_seq_one_letter_code
_entity_poly.pdbx_strand_id
1 'polypeptide(L)' 'MAANTFQPVSLAMETRAVLPTCEAAYHLNRAQQTMRLWAMREDGPLRPIRINGRLAWPVSELRRVLGLA' A
#
# COMPACT_ATOMS: atom_id res chain seq x y z
N MET A 1 -7.06 15.22 18.09
CA MET A 1 -6.98 14.92 17.40
C MET A 1 -6.48 14.79 16.44
N ALA A 2 -6.06 14.41 16.30
CA ALA A 2 -5.49 14.52 15.31
C ALA A 2 -6.05 14.45 14.33
N ALA A 3 -6.11 15.29 13.94
CA ALA A 3 -6.72 15.31 12.90
C ALA A 3 -6.14 14.46 11.95
N ASN A 4 -6.50 13.37 12.00
CA ASN A 4 -6.08 12.50 10.98
C ASN A 4 -6.89 12.81 9.77
N THR A 5 -6.23 13.30 8.78
CA THR A 5 -6.90 13.62 7.53
C THR A 5 -6.92 12.45 6.57
N PHE A 6 -6.42 11.31 6.98
CA PHE A 6 -6.40 10.13 6.13
C PHE A 6 -7.82 9.61 5.98
N GLN A 7 -8.32 9.60 4.76
CA GLN A 7 -9.67 9.16 4.43
C GLN A 7 -9.59 8.14 3.31
N PRO A 8 -9.25 6.91 3.64
CA PRO A 8 -9.09 5.92 2.58
C PRO A 8 -10.41 5.58 1.93
N VAL A 9 -10.40 5.44 0.62
CA VAL A 9 -11.57 4.95 -0.10
C VAL A 9 -11.43 3.44 -0.27
N SER A 10 -12.52 2.80 -0.62
CA SER A 10 -12.46 1.38 -0.94
C SER A 10 -11.43 1.16 -2.04
N LEU A 11 -10.63 0.13 -1.90
CA LEU A 11 -9.60 -0.18 -2.89
C LEU A 11 -10.21 -0.44 -4.27
N ALA A 12 -11.42 -0.99 -4.30
CA ALA A 12 -12.11 -1.21 -5.55
C ALA A 12 -12.48 0.09 -6.26
N MET A 13 -12.62 1.18 -5.50
CA MET A 13 -12.97 2.50 -6.04
C MET A 13 -11.74 3.39 -6.23
N GLU A 14 -10.57 2.91 -5.85
CA GLU A 14 -9.36 3.72 -5.92
C GLU A 14 -8.98 3.99 -7.38
N THR A 15 -8.72 5.26 -7.70
CA THR A 15 -8.36 5.65 -9.06
C THR A 15 -6.86 5.91 -9.23
N ARG A 16 -6.11 6.02 -8.13
CA ARG A 16 -4.67 6.23 -8.22
C ARG A 16 -3.99 4.93 -8.60
N ALA A 17 -2.86 5.03 -9.30
CA ALA A 17 -2.11 3.85 -9.71
C ALA A 17 -1.30 3.26 -8.57
N VAL A 18 -0.80 4.10 -7.66
CA VAL A 18 0.02 3.67 -6.53
C VAL A 18 -0.43 4.39 -5.28
N LEU A 19 -0.11 3.79 -4.13
CA LEU A 19 -0.44 4.36 -2.82
C LEU A 19 0.82 4.45 -1.97
N PRO A 20 0.87 5.42 -1.04
CA PRO A 20 1.95 5.45 -0.07
C PRO A 20 1.84 4.28 0.91
N THR A 21 2.92 4.02 1.64
CA THR A 21 2.98 2.86 2.53
C THR A 21 1.87 2.88 3.58
N CYS A 22 1.55 4.05 4.15
CA CYS A 22 0.53 4.12 5.18
C CYS A 22 -0.85 3.68 4.67
N GLU A 23 -1.20 4.09 3.45
CA GLU A 23 -2.49 3.70 2.89
C GLU A 23 -2.49 2.24 2.46
N ALA A 24 -1.39 1.78 1.86
CA ALA A 24 -1.28 0.38 1.48
C ALA A 24 -1.37 -0.52 2.70
N ALA A 25 -0.71 -0.16 3.78
CA ALA A 25 -0.77 -0.91 5.03
C ALA A 25 -2.19 -0.95 5.59
N TYR A 26 -2.90 0.15 5.49
CA TYR A 26 -4.28 0.20 5.93
C TYR A 26 -5.13 -0.83 5.19
N HIS A 27 -5.03 -0.83 3.86
CA HIS A 27 -5.84 -1.75 3.05
C HIS A 27 -5.51 -3.21 3.30
N LEU A 28 -4.24 -3.50 3.57
CA LEU A 28 -3.81 -4.86 3.85
C LEU A 28 -3.95 -5.24 5.32
N ASN A 29 -4.34 -4.27 6.17
CA ASN A 29 -4.43 -4.47 7.60
C ASN A 29 -3.11 -5.00 8.17
N ARG A 30 -2.02 -4.38 7.76
CA ARG A 30 -0.67 -4.72 8.24
C ARG A 30 0.02 -3.47 8.75
N ALA A 31 1.01 -3.68 9.61
CA ALA A 31 1.81 -2.57 10.10
C ALA A 31 2.66 -2.00 8.98
N GLN A 32 2.90 -0.68 9.01
CA GLN A 32 3.77 -0.06 8.02
C GLN A 32 5.18 -0.66 8.06
N GLN A 33 5.66 -1.02 9.26
CA GLN A 33 6.96 -1.64 9.40
C GLN A 33 7.03 -2.96 8.64
N THR A 34 5.97 -3.75 8.69
CA THR A 34 5.90 -5.00 7.93
C THR A 34 6.03 -4.72 6.43
N MET A 35 5.33 -3.69 5.95
CA MET A 35 5.41 -3.32 4.53
C MET A 35 6.83 -2.91 4.15
N ARG A 36 7.50 -2.15 5.02
CA ARG A 36 8.87 -1.73 4.76
C ARG A 36 9.83 -2.91 4.73
N LEU A 37 9.62 -3.88 5.61
CA LEU A 37 10.44 -5.10 5.60
C LEU A 37 10.24 -5.88 4.32
N TRP A 38 9.02 -5.98 3.84
CA TRP A 38 8.76 -6.63 2.56
C TRP A 38 9.51 -5.93 1.44
N ALA A 39 9.51 -4.59 1.43
CA ALA A 39 10.21 -3.82 0.41
C ALA A 39 11.71 -4.06 0.48
N MET A 40 12.27 -4.07 1.68
CA MET A 40 13.70 -4.24 1.86
C MET A 40 14.16 -5.64 1.50
N ARG A 41 13.41 -6.65 1.90
CA ARG A 41 13.79 -8.05 1.66
C ARG A 41 13.31 -8.58 0.32
N GLU A 42 12.36 -7.88 -0.30
CA GLU A 42 11.76 -8.29 -1.56
C GLU A 42 11.15 -9.69 -1.47
N ASP A 43 10.56 -9.99 -0.32
CA ASP A 43 10.02 -11.32 -0.07
C ASP A 43 8.55 -11.32 0.33
N GLY A 44 7.88 -10.19 0.23
CA GLY A 44 6.47 -10.12 0.58
C GLY A 44 5.57 -10.58 -0.56
N PRO A 45 4.25 -10.55 -0.33
CA PRO A 45 3.28 -10.97 -1.36
C PRO A 45 3.19 -10.01 -2.54
N LEU A 46 3.72 -8.79 -2.40
CA LEU A 46 3.74 -7.83 -3.50
C LEU A 46 4.97 -6.97 -3.31
N ARG A 47 5.34 -6.28 -4.39
CA ARG A 47 6.54 -5.46 -4.39
C ARG A 47 6.20 -4.01 -4.68
N PRO A 48 6.86 -3.07 -3.98
CA PRO A 48 6.64 -1.65 -4.24
C PRO A 48 7.50 -1.15 -5.39
N ILE A 49 7.16 0.03 -5.88
CA ILE A 49 7.99 0.79 -6.81
C ILE A 49 8.64 1.90 -6.00
N ARG A 50 9.88 2.23 -6.32
CA ARG A 50 10.55 3.37 -5.66
C ARG A 50 10.47 4.57 -6.58
N ILE A 51 9.92 5.66 -6.05
CA ILE A 51 9.81 6.91 -6.79
C ILE A 51 10.48 7.97 -5.94
N ASN A 52 11.56 8.53 -6.43
CA ASN A 52 12.33 9.57 -5.71
C ASN A 52 12.67 9.13 -4.28
N GLY A 53 13.05 7.87 -4.12
CA GLY A 53 13.43 7.34 -2.81
C GLY A 53 12.27 6.97 -1.91
N ARG A 54 11.04 7.14 -2.36
CA ARG A 54 9.86 6.79 -1.58
C ARG A 54 9.21 5.54 -2.13
N LEU A 55 8.67 4.75 -1.23
CA LEU A 55 7.95 3.54 -1.64
C LEU A 55 6.56 3.91 -2.12
N ALA A 56 6.17 3.33 -3.25
CA ALA A 56 4.82 3.47 -3.80
C ALA A 56 4.32 2.07 -4.10
N TRP A 57 3.12 1.75 -3.64
CA TRP A 57 2.59 0.40 -3.74
C TRP A 57 1.53 0.36 -4.84
N PRO A 58 1.72 -0.46 -5.90
CA PRO A 58 0.76 -0.49 -7.01
C PRO A 58 -0.60 -0.97 -6.54
N VAL A 59 -1.63 -0.23 -6.90
CA VAL A 59 -3.00 -0.59 -6.52
C VAL A 59 -3.40 -1.92 -7.15
N SER A 60 -2.96 -2.19 -8.38
CA SER A 60 -3.27 -3.46 -9.02
C SER A 60 -2.73 -4.65 -8.22
N GLU A 61 -1.54 -4.51 -7.64
CA GLU A 61 -0.97 -5.56 -6.81
C GLU A 61 -1.73 -5.72 -5.51
N LEU A 62 -2.15 -4.61 -4.91
CA LEU A 62 -2.94 -4.65 -3.70
C LEU A 62 -4.26 -5.38 -3.95
N ARG A 63 -4.90 -5.07 -5.08
CA ARG A 63 -6.15 -5.74 -5.44
C ARG A 63 -5.94 -7.24 -5.65
N ARG A 64 -4.83 -7.60 -6.30
CA ARG A 64 -4.53 -9.01 -6.54
C ARG A 64 -4.38 -9.77 -5.23
N VAL A 65 -3.62 -9.20 -4.30
CA VAL A 65 -3.38 -9.84 -3.00
C VAL A 65 -4.67 -9.99 -2.22
N LEU A 66 -5.55 -9.00 -2.31
CA LEU A 66 -6.82 -9.02 -1.59
C LEU A 66 -7.94 -9.75 -2.32
N GLY A 67 -7.67 -10.21 -3.53
CA GLY A 67 -8.67 -10.96 -4.29
C GLY A 67 -9.72 -10.08 -4.93
N LEU A 68 -9.43 -8.80 -5.16
CA LEU A 68 -10.40 -7.87 -5.75
C LEU A 68 -10.25 -7.74 -7.26
N ALA A 69 -9.22 -8.30 -7.83
CA ALA A 69 -8.96 -8.16 -9.27
C ALA A 69 -9.83 -9.10 -10.09
#